data_4322c8ae7194d3f32226c3de04632686
#
_entry.id   4322c8ae7194d3f32226c3de04632686
#
_cell.length_a   1.000
_cell.length_b   1.000
_cell.length_c   1.000
_cell.angle_alpha   90.00
_cell.angle_beta   90.00
_cell.angle_gamma   90.00
#
_symmetry.space_group_name_H-M   'P 1'
#
loop_
_entity.id
_entity.type
_entity.pdbx_description
1 polymer ?
#
loop_
_entity_poly.entity_id
_entity_poly.type
_entity_poly.pdbx_seq_one_letter_code
_entity_poly.pdbx_strand_id
1 'polypeptide(L)'
;MSSSNLYYLSQFKKIATIDDKYNLVRKIGKGATATVYMGYDTSKINGKQVEMYAFKVLKVVNDDILTSFNNEVSILSLLSSEDNSTYYQEHSSKSILYKKNGKKYDIAYIKIEYLSNGELFDYIFYPKKGLGENFSRLIFKSIIDEVIVIHNHNYAHRDLKTENIMLDDSFNVKICDYGFAIKNSNSIQSYCGTNGYLAPELLMNLPFNGQANDIFALGVILFVLVTGTMPFRTASPQDPYYACILRGEYEKFWSGCKCKLSENLMKLIDGMICFNAQERVSIAEIISSEWMKEGEYSEENYKVLKKELSKRKKKIIRKK
;
A
#
# COMPACT_ATOMS: atom_id res chain seq x y z
N MET A 1 -19.28 -13.84 0.68
CA MET A 1 -19.78 -12.90 -0.35
C MET A 1 -19.57 -11.51 0.21
N SER A 2 -18.58 -10.75 -0.32
CA SER A 2 -18.33 -9.38 0.10
C SER A 2 -19.56 -8.52 -0.17
N SER A 3 -19.90 -7.64 0.77
CA SER A 3 -20.90 -6.59 0.57
C SER A 3 -20.45 -5.77 -0.64
N SER A 4 -21.07 -5.96 -1.79
CA SER A 4 -20.77 -5.23 -3.00
C SER A 4 -20.88 -3.73 -2.74
N ASN A 5 -19.84 -2.95 -3.14
CA ASN A 5 -19.83 -1.48 -3.15
C ASN A 5 -20.91 -0.97 -4.13
N LEU A 6 -22.19 -1.09 -3.76
CA LEU A 6 -23.34 -0.68 -4.56
C LEU A 6 -23.63 0.80 -4.35
N TYR A 7 -23.70 1.53 -5.45
CA TYR A 7 -23.95 2.97 -5.46
C TYR A 7 -25.12 3.31 -6.37
N TYR A 8 -25.84 4.40 -6.06
CA TYR A 8 -26.91 4.89 -6.92
C TYR A 8 -26.33 5.69 -8.11
N LEU A 9 -26.73 5.32 -9.33
CA LEU A 9 -26.30 5.98 -10.57
C LEU A 9 -26.52 7.49 -10.57
N SER A 10 -27.63 7.95 -9.96
CA SER A 10 -27.98 9.38 -9.90
C SER A 10 -26.95 10.26 -9.20
N GLN A 11 -26.03 9.67 -8.42
CA GLN A 11 -24.98 10.39 -7.69
C GLN A 11 -23.81 10.77 -8.59
N PHE A 12 -23.71 10.21 -9.80
CA PHE A 12 -22.50 10.31 -10.61
C PHE A 12 -22.78 10.91 -12.00
N LYS A 13 -21.84 11.76 -12.41
CA LYS A 13 -21.80 12.30 -13.76
C LYS A 13 -20.63 11.66 -14.51
N LYS A 14 -20.92 11.02 -15.64
CA LYS A 14 -19.90 10.46 -16.53
C LYS A 14 -18.90 11.54 -16.98
N ILE A 15 -17.61 11.28 -16.86
CA ILE A 15 -16.53 12.15 -17.32
C ILE A 15 -15.74 11.60 -18.52
N ALA A 16 -15.70 10.27 -18.67
CA ALA A 16 -15.08 9.57 -19.78
C ALA A 16 -15.65 8.15 -19.91
N THR A 17 -15.33 7.45 -21.00
CA THR A 17 -15.63 6.02 -21.18
C THR A 17 -14.38 5.28 -21.63
N ILE A 18 -14.30 3.99 -21.32
CA ILE A 18 -13.32 3.06 -21.90
C ILE A 18 -14.12 2.07 -22.75
N ASP A 19 -13.80 2.01 -24.07
CA ASP A 19 -14.39 1.11 -25.07
C ASP A 19 -15.93 1.06 -25.04
N ASP A 20 -16.59 2.15 -24.68
CA ASP A 20 -18.03 2.25 -24.43
C ASP A 20 -18.60 1.23 -23.41
N LYS A 21 -17.74 0.40 -22.83
CA LYS A 21 -18.08 -0.62 -21.82
C LYS A 21 -18.06 -0.06 -20.40
N TYR A 22 -17.12 0.81 -20.07
CA TYR A 22 -16.96 1.36 -18.72
C TYR A 22 -17.22 2.85 -18.70
N ASN A 23 -18.06 3.28 -17.77
CA ASN A 23 -18.28 4.70 -17.48
C ASN A 23 -17.37 5.14 -16.32
N LEU A 24 -16.46 6.07 -16.58
CA LEU A 24 -15.63 6.71 -15.56
C LEU A 24 -16.35 7.95 -15.02
N VAL A 25 -16.42 8.09 -13.69
CA VAL A 25 -17.23 9.13 -13.02
C VAL A 25 -16.40 10.09 -12.17
N ARG A 26 -15.23 9.67 -11.70
CA ARG A 26 -14.36 10.50 -10.87
C ARG A 26 -12.90 10.07 -11.04
N LYS A 27 -12.00 11.04 -11.12
CA LYS A 27 -10.57 10.80 -10.95
C LYS A 27 -10.30 10.70 -9.45
N ILE A 28 -9.63 9.62 -9.04
CA ILE A 28 -9.33 9.31 -7.63
C ILE A 28 -7.83 9.31 -7.33
N GLY A 29 -6.97 9.21 -8.35
CA GLY A 29 -5.51 9.26 -8.19
C GLY A 29 -4.82 9.72 -9.47
N LYS A 30 -3.59 10.21 -9.34
CA LYS A 30 -2.69 10.53 -10.44
C LYS A 30 -1.26 10.24 -10.03
N GLY A 31 -0.66 9.24 -10.67
CA GLY A 31 0.77 8.96 -10.61
C GLY A 31 1.54 9.58 -11.78
N ALA A 32 2.83 9.27 -11.88
CA ALA A 32 3.70 9.71 -12.95
C ALA A 32 3.26 9.15 -14.33
N THR A 33 2.96 7.85 -14.39
CA THR A 33 2.64 7.12 -15.63
C THR A 33 1.14 6.83 -15.79
N ALA A 34 0.37 6.81 -14.71
CA ALA A 34 -1.03 6.40 -14.70
C ALA A 34 -1.95 7.42 -14.04
N THR A 35 -3.22 7.36 -14.42
CA THR A 35 -4.30 8.06 -13.71
C THR A 35 -5.32 7.03 -13.26
N VAL A 36 -5.73 7.08 -12.00
CA VAL A 36 -6.74 6.18 -11.45
C VAL A 36 -8.11 6.86 -11.46
N TYR A 37 -9.08 6.17 -12.01
CA TYR A 37 -10.47 6.63 -12.06
C TYR A 37 -11.38 5.66 -11.30
N MET A 38 -12.41 6.20 -10.67
CA MET A 38 -13.56 5.45 -10.21
C MET A 38 -14.56 5.34 -11.36
N GLY A 39 -15.13 4.16 -11.57
CA GLY A 39 -16.08 3.92 -12.64
C GLY A 39 -16.87 2.62 -12.44
N TYR A 40 -17.75 2.33 -13.37
CA TYR A 40 -18.61 1.14 -13.34
C TYR A 40 -18.78 0.52 -14.74
N ASP A 41 -19.11 -0.77 -14.75
CA ASP A 41 -19.44 -1.54 -15.96
C ASP A 41 -20.88 -1.28 -16.37
N THR A 42 -21.08 -0.82 -17.62
CA THR A 42 -22.41 -0.52 -18.14
C THR A 42 -23.28 -1.76 -18.33
N SER A 43 -22.67 -2.93 -18.49
CA SER A 43 -23.37 -4.21 -18.62
C SER A 43 -23.86 -4.79 -17.28
N LYS A 44 -23.33 -4.26 -16.15
CA LYS A 44 -23.63 -4.74 -14.79
C LYS A 44 -24.52 -3.78 -14.00
N ILE A 45 -25.35 -3.02 -14.68
CA ILE A 45 -26.31 -2.12 -14.03
C ILE A 45 -27.49 -2.93 -13.49
N ASN A 46 -27.72 -2.87 -12.19
CA ASN A 46 -28.86 -3.50 -11.54
C ASN A 46 -29.88 -2.43 -11.10
N GLY A 47 -30.90 -2.20 -11.93
CA GLY A 47 -31.89 -1.15 -11.71
C GLY A 47 -31.24 0.23 -11.65
N LYS A 48 -31.21 0.85 -10.45
CA LYS A 48 -30.59 2.17 -10.21
C LYS A 48 -29.22 2.06 -9.52
N GLN A 49 -28.71 0.85 -9.28
CA GLN A 49 -27.49 0.59 -8.55
C GLN A 49 -26.40 0.03 -9.45
N VAL A 50 -25.16 0.36 -9.14
CA VAL A 50 -23.95 -0.12 -9.83
C VAL A 50 -22.86 -0.44 -8.81
N GLU A 51 -22.07 -1.45 -9.14
CA GLU A 51 -20.85 -1.74 -8.45
C GLU A 51 -19.72 -0.84 -8.98
N MET A 52 -18.94 -0.25 -8.08
CA MET A 52 -17.83 0.61 -8.44
C MET A 52 -16.50 -0.13 -8.44
N TYR A 53 -15.70 0.23 -9.42
CA TYR A 53 -14.34 -0.26 -9.63
C TYR A 53 -13.37 0.91 -9.72
N ALA A 54 -12.10 0.63 -9.44
CA ALA A 54 -11.01 1.53 -9.76
C ALA A 54 -10.34 1.08 -11.08
N PHE A 55 -10.06 2.06 -11.95
CA PHE A 55 -9.42 1.85 -13.24
C PHE A 55 -8.09 2.59 -13.24
N LYS A 56 -6.98 1.86 -13.16
CA LYS A 56 -5.63 2.40 -13.37
C LYS A 56 -5.40 2.49 -14.87
N VAL A 57 -5.40 3.71 -15.40
CA VAL A 57 -5.36 4.00 -16.84
C VAL A 57 -4.00 4.58 -17.19
N LEU A 58 -3.29 3.91 -18.09
CA LEU A 58 -2.00 4.32 -18.63
C LEU A 58 -2.19 4.78 -20.07
N LYS A 59 -1.61 5.93 -20.43
CA LYS A 59 -1.50 6.31 -21.84
C LYS A 59 -0.34 5.56 -22.46
N VAL A 60 -0.61 4.82 -23.51
CA VAL A 60 0.42 4.07 -24.23
C VAL A 60 1.16 5.05 -25.13
N VAL A 61 2.37 5.44 -24.72
CA VAL A 61 3.24 6.35 -25.46
C VAL A 61 4.55 5.70 -25.92
N ASN A 62 4.95 4.58 -25.32
CA ASN A 62 6.14 3.79 -25.68
C ASN A 62 6.06 2.35 -25.12
N ASP A 63 7.01 1.51 -25.52
CA ASP A 63 7.09 0.10 -25.14
C ASP A 63 7.47 -0.08 -23.66
N ASP A 64 8.20 0.85 -23.05
CA ASP A 64 8.58 0.78 -21.64
C ASP A 64 7.35 0.80 -20.72
N ILE A 65 6.34 1.61 -21.07
CA ILE A 65 5.08 1.68 -20.35
C ILE A 65 4.33 0.35 -20.45
N LEU A 66 4.31 -0.26 -21.64
CA LEU A 66 3.68 -1.58 -21.83
C LEU A 66 4.42 -2.69 -21.07
N THR A 67 5.75 -2.63 -21.03
CA THR A 67 6.56 -3.59 -20.26
C THR A 67 6.24 -3.50 -18.76
N SER A 68 6.23 -2.29 -18.21
CA SER A 68 5.85 -2.06 -16.80
C SER A 68 4.41 -2.49 -16.51
N PHE A 69 3.48 -2.19 -17.43
CA PHE A 69 2.08 -2.61 -17.34
C PHE A 69 1.95 -4.14 -17.33
N ASN A 70 2.61 -4.85 -18.25
CA ASN A 70 2.55 -6.30 -18.35
C ASN A 70 3.15 -6.97 -17.11
N ASN A 71 4.22 -6.41 -16.54
CA ASN A 71 4.81 -6.89 -15.29
C ASN A 71 3.82 -6.75 -14.12
N GLU A 72 3.20 -5.59 -13.96
CA GLU A 72 2.18 -5.35 -12.92
C GLU A 72 0.98 -6.31 -13.07
N VAL A 73 0.47 -6.48 -14.30
CA VAL A 73 -0.62 -7.42 -14.60
C VAL A 73 -0.24 -8.85 -14.25
N SER A 74 0.97 -9.28 -14.60
CA SER A 74 1.45 -10.64 -14.32
C SER A 74 1.47 -10.93 -12.82
N ILE A 75 1.93 -9.98 -12.01
CA ILE A 75 1.94 -10.09 -10.54
C ILE A 75 0.52 -10.11 -9.98
N LEU A 76 -0.35 -9.18 -10.41
CA LEU A 76 -1.73 -9.12 -9.96
C LEU A 76 -2.49 -10.40 -10.31
N SER A 77 -2.28 -10.96 -11.51
CA SER A 77 -2.90 -12.21 -11.94
C SER A 77 -2.40 -13.40 -11.11
N LEU A 78 -1.10 -13.43 -10.79
CA LEU A 78 -0.51 -14.46 -9.93
C LEU A 78 -1.12 -14.42 -8.52
N LEU A 79 -1.18 -13.23 -7.92
CA LEU A 79 -1.72 -13.04 -6.58
C LEU A 79 -3.23 -13.30 -6.52
N SER A 80 -3.98 -13.16 -7.63
CA SER A 80 -5.44 -13.40 -7.67
C SER A 80 -5.81 -14.88 -7.58
N SER A 81 -4.87 -15.78 -7.77
CA SER A 81 -5.09 -17.22 -7.57
C SER A 81 -5.12 -17.63 -6.10
N GLU A 82 -4.66 -16.79 -5.19
CA GLU A 82 -4.67 -17.01 -3.75
C GLU A 82 -5.97 -16.48 -3.12
N ASP A 83 -6.61 -17.28 -2.27
CA ASP A 83 -7.83 -16.87 -1.57
C ASP A 83 -7.61 -15.61 -0.73
N ASN A 84 -8.33 -14.54 -1.05
CA ASN A 84 -8.46 -13.25 -0.34
C ASN A 84 -7.41 -12.16 -0.57
N SER A 85 -6.34 -12.35 -1.34
CA SER A 85 -5.28 -11.32 -1.42
C SER A 85 -5.52 -10.27 -2.49
N THR A 86 -6.28 -10.55 -3.57
CA THR A 86 -6.36 -9.61 -4.67
C THR A 86 -7.71 -8.99 -4.90
N TYR A 87 -7.64 -7.73 -5.20
CA TYR A 87 -8.69 -6.86 -5.69
C TYR A 87 -8.67 -6.76 -7.23
N TYR A 88 -7.80 -7.53 -7.93
CA TYR A 88 -7.69 -7.55 -9.39
C TYR A 88 -8.91 -8.17 -10.05
N GLN A 89 -9.39 -7.55 -11.13
CA GLN A 89 -10.59 -7.99 -11.87
C GLN A 89 -10.27 -8.34 -13.33
N GLU A 90 -9.70 -7.40 -14.06
CA GLU A 90 -9.35 -7.57 -15.47
C GLU A 90 -8.40 -6.47 -15.94
N HIS A 91 -7.86 -6.64 -17.15
CA HIS A 91 -7.01 -5.65 -17.80
C HIS A 91 -7.19 -5.65 -19.31
N SER A 92 -6.71 -4.61 -19.97
CA SER A 92 -6.48 -4.56 -21.40
C SER A 92 -5.25 -3.71 -21.71
N SER A 93 -4.40 -4.20 -22.60
CA SER A 93 -3.25 -3.44 -23.13
C SER A 93 -3.60 -2.58 -24.35
N LYS A 94 -4.81 -2.77 -24.94
CA LYS A 94 -5.27 -2.05 -26.13
C LYS A 94 -6.74 -1.66 -25.93
N SER A 95 -6.96 -0.41 -25.55
CA SER A 95 -8.30 0.15 -25.31
C SER A 95 -8.32 1.62 -25.67
N ILE A 96 -9.50 2.19 -25.81
CA ILE A 96 -9.68 3.60 -26.15
C ILE A 96 -10.41 4.33 -25.03
N LEU A 97 -9.80 5.39 -24.52
CA LEU A 97 -10.42 6.32 -23.58
C LEU A 97 -11.09 7.46 -24.36
N TYR A 98 -12.40 7.57 -24.27
CA TYR A 98 -13.19 8.67 -24.83
C TYR A 98 -13.51 9.69 -23.75
N LYS A 99 -13.07 10.95 -23.94
CA LYS A 99 -13.45 12.07 -23.05
C LYS A 99 -14.66 12.81 -23.57
N LYS A 100 -15.40 13.48 -22.68
CA LYS A 100 -16.57 14.30 -23.02
C LYS A 100 -16.33 15.37 -24.08
N ASN A 101 -15.09 15.89 -24.19
CA ASN A 101 -14.71 16.89 -25.20
C ASN A 101 -14.39 16.28 -26.57
N GLY A 102 -14.74 15.03 -26.82
CA GLY A 102 -14.49 14.31 -28.07
C GLY A 102 -13.06 13.79 -28.25
N LYS A 103 -12.14 14.07 -27.33
CA LYS A 103 -10.76 13.56 -27.41
C LYS A 103 -10.71 12.07 -27.15
N LYS A 104 -9.94 11.35 -27.97
CA LYS A 104 -9.64 9.92 -27.89
C LYS A 104 -8.18 9.72 -27.53
N TYR A 105 -7.89 8.65 -26.76
CA TYR A 105 -6.54 8.27 -26.38
C TYR A 105 -6.43 6.76 -26.40
N ASP A 106 -5.35 6.24 -27.02
CA ASP A 106 -4.96 4.85 -26.87
C ASP A 106 -4.42 4.64 -25.46
N ILE A 107 -4.93 3.64 -24.77
CA ILE A 107 -4.62 3.35 -23.37
C ILE A 107 -4.43 1.86 -23.13
N ALA A 108 -3.71 1.56 -22.05
CA ALA A 108 -3.85 0.32 -21.31
C ALA A 108 -4.59 0.61 -19.99
N TYR A 109 -5.32 -0.37 -19.47
CA TYR A 109 -5.96 -0.23 -18.16
C TYR A 109 -5.91 -1.52 -17.34
N ILE A 110 -5.89 -1.34 -16.02
CA ILE A 110 -6.14 -2.41 -15.05
C ILE A 110 -7.39 -2.02 -14.27
N LYS A 111 -8.37 -2.92 -14.24
CA LYS A 111 -9.59 -2.79 -13.44
C LYS A 111 -9.41 -3.57 -12.15
N ILE A 112 -9.62 -2.90 -11.04
CA ILE A 112 -9.48 -3.45 -9.70
C ILE A 112 -10.70 -3.08 -8.86
N GLU A 113 -10.87 -3.74 -7.72
CA GLU A 113 -11.88 -3.39 -6.73
C GLU A 113 -11.72 -1.92 -6.30
N TYR A 114 -12.84 -1.23 -6.09
CA TYR A 114 -12.82 0.12 -5.52
C TYR A 114 -12.73 0.05 -3.98
N LEU A 115 -11.56 0.35 -3.44
CA LEU A 115 -11.29 0.33 -2.01
C LEU A 115 -11.80 1.63 -1.36
N SER A 116 -13.05 1.60 -0.91
CA SER A 116 -13.84 2.79 -0.58
C SER A 116 -13.41 3.51 0.70
N ASN A 117 -12.62 2.86 1.54
CA ASN A 117 -12.08 3.48 2.75
C ASN A 117 -10.73 4.17 2.53
N GLY A 118 -10.13 4.06 1.32
CA GLY A 118 -8.96 4.85 0.92
C GLY A 118 -7.66 4.41 1.59
N GLU A 119 -6.69 5.31 1.61
CA GLU A 119 -5.31 5.06 2.03
C GLU A 119 -5.19 5.00 3.56
N LEU A 120 -4.40 4.05 4.09
CA LEU A 120 -4.08 3.97 5.51
C LEU A 120 -3.33 5.22 6.00
N PHE A 121 -2.55 5.85 5.11
CA PHE A 121 -1.91 7.15 5.34
C PHE A 121 -2.87 8.18 5.94
N ASP A 122 -4.06 8.35 5.35
CA ASP A 122 -5.05 9.35 5.79
C ASP A 122 -5.47 9.15 7.25
N TYR A 123 -5.55 7.91 7.71
CA TYR A 123 -5.99 7.56 9.06
C TYR A 123 -4.96 7.89 10.15
N ILE A 124 -3.70 8.09 9.76
CA ILE A 124 -2.58 8.40 10.65
C ILE A 124 -2.26 9.89 10.62
N PHE A 125 -2.02 10.43 9.42
CA PHE A 125 -1.50 11.79 9.26
C PHE A 125 -2.55 12.89 9.47
N TYR A 126 -3.82 12.68 9.08
CA TYR A 126 -4.84 13.71 9.30
C TYR A 126 -5.18 13.92 10.77
N PRO A 127 -5.29 12.89 11.63
CA PRO A 127 -5.41 13.09 13.07
C PRO A 127 -4.10 13.56 13.71
N LYS A 128 -2.95 13.47 13.00
CA LYS A 128 -1.59 13.67 13.53
C LYS A 128 -1.34 12.84 14.80
N LYS A 129 -1.83 11.63 14.81
CA LYS A 129 -1.77 10.73 15.94
C LYS A 129 -1.73 9.28 15.45
N GLY A 130 -0.73 8.53 15.90
CA GLY A 130 -0.65 7.10 15.67
C GLY A 130 -1.87 6.34 16.22
N LEU A 131 -1.93 5.08 15.90
CA LEU A 131 -3.00 4.18 16.36
C LEU A 131 -2.72 3.62 17.77
N GLY A 132 -1.48 3.76 18.26
CA GLY A 132 -1.00 3.08 19.46
C GLY A 132 -0.74 1.58 19.18
N GLU A 133 -0.06 0.90 20.12
CA GLU A 133 0.45 -0.44 19.86
C GLU A 133 -0.63 -1.47 19.54
N ASN A 134 -1.72 -1.51 20.31
CA ASN A 134 -2.75 -2.55 20.13
C ASN A 134 -3.41 -2.52 18.75
N PHE A 135 -3.84 -1.36 18.29
CA PHE A 135 -4.45 -1.25 16.95
C PHE A 135 -3.42 -1.37 15.83
N SER A 136 -2.20 -0.86 16.05
CA SER A 136 -1.11 -1.01 15.09
C SER A 136 -0.74 -2.47 14.89
N ARG A 137 -0.75 -3.28 15.94
CA ARG A 137 -0.46 -4.71 15.87
C ARG A 137 -1.48 -5.47 15.01
N LEU A 138 -2.77 -5.16 15.14
CA LEU A 138 -3.82 -5.78 14.33
C LEU A 138 -3.68 -5.41 12.84
N ILE A 139 -3.46 -4.12 12.54
CA ILE A 139 -3.24 -3.66 11.17
C ILE A 139 -1.94 -4.24 10.61
N PHE A 140 -0.86 -4.22 11.39
CA PHE A 140 0.44 -4.72 10.97
C PHE A 140 0.39 -6.23 10.68
N LYS A 141 -0.34 -7.01 11.48
CA LYS A 141 -0.59 -8.43 11.20
C LYS A 141 -1.24 -8.60 9.82
N SER A 142 -2.26 -7.82 9.51
CA SER A 142 -2.92 -7.89 8.20
C SER A 142 -1.99 -7.46 7.05
N ILE A 143 -1.12 -6.46 7.27
CA ILE A 143 -0.10 -6.07 6.28
C ILE A 143 0.90 -7.20 6.06
N ILE A 144 1.39 -7.83 7.12
CA ILE A 144 2.33 -8.97 7.04
C ILE A 144 1.70 -10.13 6.28
N ASP A 145 0.42 -10.44 6.50
CA ASP A 145 -0.27 -11.52 5.79
C ASP A 145 -0.30 -11.27 4.27
N GLU A 146 -0.56 -10.05 3.84
CA GLU A 146 -0.52 -9.67 2.41
C GLU A 146 0.92 -9.72 1.84
N VAL A 147 1.94 -9.28 2.60
CA VAL A 147 3.35 -9.31 2.16
C VAL A 147 3.87 -10.74 2.06
N ILE A 148 3.46 -11.64 2.95
CA ILE A 148 3.82 -13.07 2.87
C ILE A 148 3.42 -13.68 1.54
N VAL A 149 2.24 -13.37 1.04
CA VAL A 149 1.78 -13.89 -0.26
C VAL A 149 2.72 -13.44 -1.38
N ILE A 150 3.11 -12.17 -1.39
CA ILE A 150 4.06 -11.61 -2.36
C ILE A 150 5.44 -12.30 -2.26
N HIS A 151 5.97 -12.40 -1.04
CA HIS A 151 7.28 -12.98 -0.79
C HIS A 151 7.36 -14.48 -1.06
N ASN A 152 6.30 -15.24 -0.78
CA ASN A 152 6.21 -16.68 -1.07
C ASN A 152 6.23 -16.96 -2.57
N HIS A 153 5.75 -16.05 -3.41
CA HIS A 153 5.89 -16.13 -4.87
C HIS A 153 7.25 -15.64 -5.38
N ASN A 154 8.18 -15.38 -4.47
CA ASN A 154 9.53 -14.86 -4.76
C ASN A 154 9.51 -13.51 -5.47
N TYR A 155 8.57 -12.63 -5.10
CA TYR A 155 8.55 -11.23 -5.51
C TYR A 155 8.88 -10.31 -4.35
N ALA A 156 9.32 -9.09 -4.66
CA ALA A 156 9.45 -7.97 -3.75
C ALA A 156 8.62 -6.81 -4.29
N HIS A 157 7.94 -6.08 -3.40
CA HIS A 157 7.06 -4.97 -3.76
C HIS A 157 7.83 -3.70 -4.10
N ARG A 158 8.87 -3.37 -3.34
CA ARG A 158 9.83 -2.25 -3.46
C ARG A 158 9.28 -0.83 -3.29
N ASP A 159 7.99 -0.65 -3.08
CA ASP A 159 7.39 0.66 -2.74
C ASP A 159 6.32 0.51 -1.65
N LEU A 160 6.62 -0.31 -0.62
CA LEU A 160 5.75 -0.40 0.55
C LEU A 160 5.77 0.93 1.32
N LYS A 161 4.59 1.50 1.53
CA LYS A 161 4.35 2.74 2.27
C LYS A 161 2.88 2.83 2.67
N THR A 162 2.57 3.70 3.61
CA THR A 162 1.21 3.87 4.12
C THR A 162 0.19 4.30 3.06
N GLU A 163 0.64 4.98 1.98
CA GLU A 163 -0.17 5.39 0.82
C GLU A 163 -0.55 4.21 -0.09
N ASN A 164 0.31 3.18 -0.17
CA ASN A 164 0.07 1.98 -0.96
C ASN A 164 -0.65 0.88 -0.16
N ILE A 165 -1.01 1.16 1.08
CA ILE A 165 -1.85 0.31 1.91
C ILE A 165 -3.24 0.92 1.95
N MET A 166 -4.19 0.22 1.32
CA MET A 166 -5.57 0.68 1.18
C MET A 166 -6.49 -0.13 2.10
N LEU A 167 -7.67 0.42 2.36
CA LEU A 167 -8.70 -0.21 3.16
C LEU A 167 -9.96 -0.44 2.30
N ASP A 168 -10.46 -1.68 2.26
CA ASP A 168 -11.72 -2.01 1.60
C ASP A 168 -12.94 -1.42 2.33
N ASP A 169 -14.16 -1.70 1.88
CA ASP A 169 -15.40 -1.20 2.50
C ASP A 169 -15.59 -1.68 3.96
N SER A 170 -15.00 -2.80 4.29
CA SER A 170 -15.04 -3.44 5.61
C SER A 170 -13.81 -3.11 6.47
N PHE A 171 -12.94 -2.19 6.03
CA PHE A 171 -11.66 -1.83 6.65
C PHE A 171 -10.64 -2.96 6.70
N ASN A 172 -10.71 -3.95 5.81
CA ASN A 172 -9.64 -4.91 5.64
C ASN A 172 -8.50 -4.27 4.85
N VAL A 173 -7.27 -4.66 5.17
CA VAL A 173 -6.05 -4.18 4.51
C VAL A 173 -5.92 -4.81 3.13
N LYS A 174 -5.49 -3.99 2.15
CA LYS A 174 -5.06 -4.41 0.82
C LYS A 174 -3.81 -3.65 0.40
N ILE A 175 -2.78 -4.37 -0.03
CA ILE A 175 -1.58 -3.76 -0.61
C ILE A 175 -1.83 -3.47 -2.09
N CYS A 176 -1.47 -2.27 -2.52
CA CYS A 176 -1.75 -1.74 -3.87
C CYS A 176 -0.47 -1.24 -4.54
N ASP A 177 -0.56 -1.04 -5.88
CA ASP A 177 0.48 -0.45 -6.72
C ASP A 177 1.75 -1.31 -6.84
N TYR A 178 1.63 -2.38 -7.60
CA TYR A 178 2.74 -3.30 -7.92
C TYR A 178 3.61 -2.82 -9.10
N GLY A 179 3.54 -1.54 -9.47
CA GLY A 179 4.27 -0.99 -10.61
C GLY A 179 5.80 -1.09 -10.50
N PHE A 180 6.34 -1.22 -9.27
CA PHE A 180 7.76 -1.44 -9.00
C PHE A 180 8.09 -2.86 -8.58
N ALA A 181 7.10 -3.74 -8.44
CA ALA A 181 7.35 -5.09 -7.97
C ALA A 181 8.19 -5.89 -8.99
N ILE A 182 9.08 -6.74 -8.49
CA ILE A 182 10.03 -7.52 -9.29
C ILE A 182 10.24 -8.89 -8.66
N LYS A 183 10.60 -9.88 -9.50
CA LYS A 183 11.09 -11.14 -8.99
C LYS A 183 12.32 -10.92 -8.12
N ASN A 184 12.32 -11.46 -6.90
CA ASN A 184 13.36 -11.19 -5.93
C ASN A 184 14.70 -11.84 -6.32
N SER A 185 15.77 -11.12 -6.07
CA SER A 185 17.16 -11.61 -6.19
C SER A 185 18.06 -10.83 -5.22
N ASN A 186 19.28 -11.31 -5.01
CA ASN A 186 20.27 -10.66 -4.14
C ASN A 186 21.09 -9.57 -4.85
N SER A 187 20.78 -9.26 -6.10
CA SER A 187 21.57 -8.34 -6.92
C SER A 187 20.73 -7.37 -7.74
N ILE A 188 19.60 -6.91 -7.19
CA ILE A 188 18.79 -5.89 -7.83
C ILE A 188 19.57 -4.56 -7.83
N GLN A 189 19.63 -3.88 -8.99
CA GLN A 189 20.34 -2.60 -9.15
C GLN A 189 19.44 -1.44 -9.55
N SER A 190 18.14 -1.69 -9.72
CA SER A 190 17.20 -0.64 -10.15
C SER A 190 16.71 0.19 -8.95
N TYR A 191 17.10 1.45 -8.91
CA TYR A 191 16.62 2.41 -7.91
C TYR A 191 15.16 2.77 -8.15
N CYS A 192 14.32 2.51 -7.17
CA CYS A 192 12.91 2.91 -7.17
C CYS A 192 12.36 2.92 -5.74
N GLY A 193 11.20 3.53 -5.55
CA GLY A 193 10.50 3.62 -4.28
C GLY A 193 10.38 5.05 -3.75
N THR A 194 9.91 5.20 -2.53
CA THR A 194 9.55 6.49 -1.92
C THR A 194 10.54 6.85 -0.81
N ASN A 195 11.13 8.07 -0.88
CA ASN A 195 12.01 8.58 0.18
C ASN A 195 11.35 8.45 1.56
N GLY A 196 12.16 8.11 2.56
CA GLY A 196 11.71 7.84 3.92
C GLY A 196 11.36 6.37 4.18
N TYR A 197 11.04 5.59 3.13
CA TYR A 197 10.81 4.14 3.20
C TYR A 197 11.95 3.34 2.56
N LEU A 198 12.84 4.01 1.81
CA LEU A 198 13.98 3.37 1.14
C LEU A 198 15.03 2.92 2.14
N ALA A 199 15.48 1.68 1.99
CA ALA A 199 16.58 1.13 2.77
C ALA A 199 17.93 1.77 2.38
N PRO A 200 18.91 1.81 3.30
CA PRO A 200 20.18 2.52 3.09
C PRO A 200 20.99 1.97 1.91
N GLU A 201 20.96 0.68 1.64
CA GLU A 201 21.65 0.07 0.50
C GLU A 201 21.16 0.61 -0.86
N LEU A 202 19.87 0.96 -0.97
CA LEU A 202 19.34 1.60 -2.18
C LEU A 202 19.89 3.02 -2.33
N LEU A 203 19.91 3.79 -1.23
CA LEU A 203 20.46 5.16 -1.24
C LEU A 203 21.95 5.21 -1.57
N MET A 204 22.68 4.13 -1.31
CA MET A 204 24.09 3.97 -1.65
C MET A 204 24.32 3.37 -3.05
N ASN A 205 23.25 3.10 -3.81
CA ASN A 205 23.31 2.43 -5.12
C ASN A 205 24.04 1.06 -5.08
N LEU A 206 23.94 0.34 -3.98
CA LEU A 206 24.51 -1.01 -3.84
C LEU A 206 23.51 -2.06 -4.38
N PRO A 207 24.01 -3.20 -4.88
CA PRO A 207 23.14 -4.34 -5.15
C PRO A 207 22.41 -4.77 -3.88
N PHE A 208 21.11 -5.06 -3.98
CA PHE A 208 20.30 -5.37 -2.81
C PHE A 208 19.33 -6.53 -3.04
N ASN A 209 18.82 -7.08 -1.93
CA ASN A 209 17.72 -8.02 -1.91
C ASN A 209 16.40 -7.25 -1.77
N GLY A 210 15.49 -7.47 -2.71
CA GLY A 210 14.21 -6.74 -2.74
C GLY A 210 13.32 -7.02 -1.52
N GLN A 211 13.25 -8.26 -1.06
CA GLN A 211 12.48 -8.62 0.13
C GLN A 211 13.08 -8.02 1.41
N ALA A 212 14.40 -7.95 1.52
CA ALA A 212 15.04 -7.25 2.64
C ALA A 212 14.74 -5.74 2.64
N ASN A 213 14.63 -5.12 1.45
CA ASN A 213 14.14 -3.73 1.35
C ASN A 213 12.68 -3.61 1.80
N ASP A 214 11.81 -4.55 1.45
CA ASP A 214 10.43 -4.55 1.93
C ASP A 214 10.35 -4.67 3.46
N ILE A 215 11.21 -5.49 4.09
CA ILE A 215 11.31 -5.57 5.57
C ILE A 215 11.68 -4.22 6.18
N PHE A 216 12.63 -3.51 5.59
CA PHE A 216 12.98 -2.16 6.07
C PHE A 216 11.77 -1.20 5.99
N ALA A 217 11.08 -1.18 4.86
CA ALA A 217 9.89 -0.36 4.67
C ALA A 217 8.77 -0.73 5.67
N LEU A 218 8.57 -2.02 5.95
CA LEU A 218 7.64 -2.50 6.98
C LEU A 218 8.00 -1.98 8.38
N GLY A 219 9.28 -1.90 8.71
CA GLY A 219 9.75 -1.32 9.98
C GLY A 219 9.38 0.17 10.09
N VAL A 220 9.57 0.93 9.01
CA VAL A 220 9.14 2.33 8.93
C VAL A 220 7.62 2.45 9.04
N ILE A 221 6.86 1.60 8.34
CA ILE A 221 5.40 1.57 8.42
C ILE A 221 4.94 1.30 9.86
N LEU A 222 5.53 0.32 10.53
CA LEU A 222 5.19 -0.02 11.92
C LEU A 222 5.45 1.16 12.86
N PHE A 223 6.60 1.82 12.73
CA PHE A 223 6.89 3.03 13.50
C PHE A 223 5.82 4.12 13.25
N VAL A 224 5.47 4.38 11.99
CA VAL A 224 4.45 5.37 11.60
C VAL A 224 3.06 4.98 12.14
N LEU A 225 2.68 3.72 12.06
CA LEU A 225 1.40 3.24 12.61
C LEU A 225 1.25 3.56 14.09
N VAL A 226 2.30 3.31 14.87
CA VAL A 226 2.25 3.48 16.33
C VAL A 226 2.36 4.93 16.75
N THR A 227 3.29 5.69 16.15
CA THR A 227 3.65 7.04 16.59
C THR A 227 2.90 8.16 15.87
N GLY A 228 2.50 7.93 14.60
CA GLY A 228 1.90 8.94 13.73
C GLY A 228 2.91 9.87 13.07
N THR A 229 4.22 9.56 13.13
CA THR A 229 5.32 10.35 12.55
C THR A 229 6.31 9.45 11.85
N MET A 230 7.09 9.99 10.92
CA MET A 230 8.22 9.28 10.32
C MET A 230 9.36 9.13 11.33
N PRO A 231 10.09 8.00 11.34
CA PRO A 231 11.26 7.82 12.21
C PRO A 231 12.45 8.69 11.81
N PHE A 232 12.62 8.97 10.55
CA PHE A 232 13.66 9.79 9.92
C PHE A 232 13.15 10.28 8.55
N ARG A 233 13.85 11.23 7.92
CA ARG A 233 13.54 11.69 6.56
C ARG A 233 14.14 10.78 5.49
N THR A 234 15.34 10.26 5.77
CA THR A 234 16.10 9.38 4.86
C THR A 234 17.02 8.47 5.66
N ALA A 235 17.18 7.24 5.21
CA ALA A 235 18.08 6.26 5.86
C ALA A 235 19.54 6.52 5.49
N SER A 236 20.05 7.71 5.80
CA SER A 236 21.40 8.16 5.44
C SER A 236 22.17 8.72 6.65
N PRO A 237 23.52 8.76 6.61
CA PRO A 237 24.35 9.33 7.67
C PRO A 237 24.06 10.82 7.95
N GLN A 238 23.50 11.55 6.98
CA GLN A 238 23.17 12.97 7.08
C GLN A 238 21.88 13.21 7.87
N ASP A 239 21.02 12.20 7.99
CA ASP A 239 19.82 12.29 8.81
C ASP A 239 20.19 12.07 10.29
N PRO A 240 19.91 13.03 11.20
CA PRO A 240 20.36 12.94 12.59
C PRO A 240 19.74 11.76 13.36
N TYR A 241 18.53 11.35 13.00
CA TYR A 241 17.87 10.21 13.64
C TYR A 241 18.43 8.90 13.11
N TYR A 242 18.59 8.75 11.79
CA TYR A 242 19.16 7.54 11.21
C TYR A 242 20.64 7.39 11.56
N ALA A 243 21.38 8.49 11.72
CA ALA A 243 22.76 8.46 12.20
C ALA A 243 22.90 7.82 13.61
N CYS A 244 21.88 7.88 14.46
CA CYS A 244 21.87 7.15 15.73
C CYS A 244 21.82 5.63 15.49
N ILE A 245 20.97 5.16 14.56
CA ILE A 245 20.83 3.76 14.18
C ILE A 245 22.17 3.23 13.62
N LEU A 246 22.81 3.99 12.72
CA LEU A 246 24.12 3.66 12.14
C LEU A 246 25.23 3.49 13.19
N ARG A 247 25.17 4.23 14.29
CA ARG A 247 26.14 4.15 15.39
C ARG A 247 25.76 3.16 16.47
N GLY A 248 24.61 2.46 16.34
CA GLY A 248 24.08 1.60 17.39
C GLY A 248 23.55 2.35 18.64
N GLU A 249 23.34 3.69 18.52
CA GLU A 249 22.84 4.54 19.59
C GLU A 249 21.30 4.48 19.69
N TYR A 250 20.73 3.29 19.82
CA TYR A 250 19.28 3.08 19.80
C TYR A 250 18.56 3.79 20.94
N GLU A 251 19.13 3.85 22.15
CA GLU A 251 18.55 4.59 23.28
C GLU A 251 18.34 6.07 22.93
N LYS A 252 19.33 6.65 22.24
CA LYS A 252 19.26 8.05 21.79
C LYS A 252 18.22 8.23 20.69
N PHE A 253 18.12 7.31 19.75
CA PHE A 253 17.07 7.30 18.73
C PHE A 253 15.68 7.30 19.39
N TRP A 254 15.45 6.37 20.31
CA TRP A 254 14.16 6.23 20.99
C TRP A 254 13.84 7.37 21.97
N SER A 255 14.85 8.01 22.56
CA SER A 255 14.63 9.19 23.43
C SER A 255 14.01 10.38 22.69
N GLY A 256 14.18 10.45 21.35
CA GLY A 256 13.52 11.41 20.49
C GLY A 256 12.03 11.14 20.25
N CYS A 257 11.56 9.93 20.58
CA CYS A 257 10.17 9.54 20.39
C CYS A 257 9.30 10.12 21.51
N LYS A 258 8.21 10.81 21.14
CA LYS A 258 7.29 11.43 22.12
C LYS A 258 6.30 10.41 22.72
N CYS A 259 6.27 9.19 22.24
CA CYS A 259 5.38 8.14 22.71
C CYS A 259 6.13 7.19 23.64
N LYS A 260 5.46 6.73 24.69
CA LYS A 260 5.96 5.60 25.47
C LYS A 260 5.65 4.32 24.72
N LEU A 261 6.68 3.58 24.31
CA LEU A 261 6.61 2.34 23.55
C LEU A 261 7.13 1.17 24.40
N SER A 262 6.61 -0.03 24.13
CA SER A 262 7.10 -1.24 24.78
C SER A 262 8.50 -1.61 24.27
N GLU A 263 9.31 -2.23 25.11
CA GLU A 263 10.65 -2.69 24.73
C GLU A 263 10.61 -3.71 23.59
N ASN A 264 9.60 -4.60 23.60
CA ASN A 264 9.42 -5.60 22.56
C ASN A 264 9.11 -4.97 21.20
N LEU A 265 8.33 -3.87 21.17
CA LEU A 265 8.11 -3.11 19.93
C LEU A 265 9.38 -2.43 19.43
N MET A 266 10.09 -1.72 20.32
CA MET A 266 11.33 -1.04 19.96
C MET A 266 12.36 -2.03 19.40
N LYS A 267 12.57 -3.17 20.05
CA LYS A 267 13.47 -4.22 19.60
C LYS A 267 13.09 -4.80 18.23
N LEU A 268 11.79 -4.99 17.98
CA LEU A 268 11.31 -5.46 16.68
C LEU A 268 11.61 -4.43 15.58
N ILE A 269 11.28 -3.16 15.80
CA ILE A 269 11.54 -2.10 14.83
C ILE A 269 13.05 -1.97 14.57
N ASP A 270 13.89 -1.99 15.60
CA ASP A 270 15.36 -1.93 15.47
C ASP A 270 15.89 -3.03 14.55
N GLY A 271 15.41 -4.26 14.72
CA GLY A 271 15.75 -5.39 13.87
C GLY A 271 15.29 -5.24 12.41
N MET A 272 14.20 -4.51 12.18
CA MET A 272 13.69 -4.28 10.82
C MET A 272 14.41 -3.15 10.08
N ILE A 273 14.77 -2.05 10.79
CA ILE A 273 15.35 -0.84 10.18
C ILE A 273 16.87 -0.75 10.32
N CYS A 274 17.52 -1.83 10.76
CA CYS A 274 18.97 -1.85 10.90
C CYS A 274 19.67 -1.63 9.55
N PHE A 275 20.91 -1.11 9.62
CA PHE A 275 21.68 -0.73 8.45
C PHE A 275 22.04 -1.93 7.57
N ASN A 276 22.55 -2.98 8.18
CA ASN A 276 22.96 -4.18 7.47
C ASN A 276 21.75 -5.02 7.06
N ALA A 277 21.46 -5.09 5.76
CA ALA A 277 20.33 -5.86 5.23
C ALA A 277 20.35 -7.35 5.60
N GLN A 278 21.54 -7.93 5.84
CA GLN A 278 21.70 -9.34 6.23
C GLN A 278 21.38 -9.60 7.72
N GLU A 279 21.41 -8.55 8.53
CA GLU A 279 21.08 -8.60 9.96
C GLU A 279 19.62 -8.28 10.22
N ARG A 280 18.87 -7.82 9.19
CA ARG A 280 17.44 -7.56 9.33
C ARG A 280 16.70 -8.85 9.62
N VAL A 281 15.74 -8.74 10.52
CA VAL A 281 14.82 -9.83 10.83
C VAL A 281 14.08 -10.28 9.58
N SER A 282 13.90 -11.57 9.43
CA SER A 282 13.07 -12.17 8.39
C SER A 282 11.59 -12.00 8.72
N ILE A 283 10.72 -12.20 7.74
CA ILE A 283 9.26 -12.16 7.95
C ILE A 283 8.80 -13.22 8.97
N ALA A 284 9.47 -14.37 9.02
CA ALA A 284 9.21 -15.43 10.01
C ALA A 284 9.57 -14.97 11.43
N GLU A 285 10.70 -14.27 11.62
CA GLU A 285 11.10 -13.71 12.89
C GLU A 285 10.19 -12.55 13.32
N ILE A 286 9.68 -11.74 12.39
CA ILE A 286 8.65 -10.73 12.69
C ILE A 286 7.41 -11.40 13.30
N ILE A 287 6.88 -12.43 12.65
CA ILE A 287 5.68 -13.15 13.11
C ILE A 287 5.91 -13.80 14.48
N SER A 288 7.08 -14.37 14.70
CA SER A 288 7.45 -15.05 15.95
C SER A 288 7.98 -14.12 17.04
N SER A 289 8.06 -12.80 16.78
CA SER A 289 8.53 -11.82 17.76
C SER A 289 7.61 -11.76 19.01
N GLU A 290 8.18 -11.43 20.15
CA GLU A 290 7.41 -11.29 21.38
C GLU A 290 6.30 -10.24 21.23
N TRP A 291 6.60 -9.11 20.57
CA TRP A 291 5.59 -8.08 20.33
C TRP A 291 4.39 -8.59 19.53
N MET A 292 4.60 -9.40 18.49
CA MET A 292 3.49 -9.99 17.73
C MET A 292 2.73 -11.03 18.57
N LYS A 293 3.40 -11.86 19.38
CA LYS A 293 2.77 -12.86 20.24
C LYS A 293 1.89 -12.27 21.35
N GLU A 294 2.20 -11.06 21.82
CA GLU A 294 1.37 -10.32 22.78
C GLU A 294 0.01 -9.91 22.23
N GLY A 295 -0.21 -10.11 20.92
CA GLY A 295 -1.43 -9.69 20.25
C GLY A 295 -2.62 -10.64 20.48
N GLU A 296 -3.76 -10.05 20.78
CA GLU A 296 -5.04 -10.74 20.75
C GLU A 296 -5.74 -10.50 19.42
N TYR A 297 -5.67 -11.47 18.52
CA TYR A 297 -6.20 -11.39 17.13
C TYR A 297 -7.63 -11.91 17.04
N SER A 298 -8.48 -11.55 18.02
CA SER A 298 -9.88 -11.96 18.07
C SER A 298 -10.76 -11.11 17.14
N GLU A 299 -11.86 -11.69 16.66
CA GLU A 299 -12.87 -10.94 15.89
C GLU A 299 -13.36 -9.69 16.64
N GLU A 300 -13.47 -9.75 17.97
CA GLU A 300 -13.93 -8.62 18.78
C GLU A 300 -12.91 -7.46 18.72
N ASN A 301 -11.62 -7.74 18.82
CA ASN A 301 -10.58 -6.72 18.71
C ASN A 301 -10.53 -6.09 17.31
N TYR A 302 -10.75 -6.89 16.25
CA TYR A 302 -10.91 -6.35 14.90
C TYR A 302 -12.17 -5.50 14.76
N LYS A 303 -13.29 -5.85 15.38
CA LYS A 303 -14.49 -5.00 15.42
C LYS A 303 -14.24 -3.65 16.12
N VAL A 304 -13.49 -3.66 17.23
CA VAL A 304 -13.11 -2.42 17.93
C VAL A 304 -12.20 -1.56 17.06
N LEU A 305 -11.20 -2.16 16.39
CA LEU A 305 -10.35 -1.46 15.43
C LEU A 305 -11.18 -0.80 14.31
N LYS A 306 -12.09 -1.55 13.68
CA LYS A 306 -12.96 -1.04 12.60
C LYS A 306 -13.83 0.14 13.07
N LYS A 307 -14.32 0.12 14.31
CA LYS A 307 -15.02 1.26 14.92
C LYS A 307 -14.11 2.50 15.05
N GLU A 308 -12.86 2.31 15.49
CA GLU A 308 -11.89 3.42 15.58
C GLU A 308 -11.55 3.98 14.18
N LEU A 309 -11.29 3.14 13.20
CA LEU A 309 -11.05 3.57 11.82
C LEU A 309 -12.26 4.33 11.25
N SER A 310 -13.48 3.86 11.48
CA SER A 310 -14.70 4.56 11.08
C SER A 310 -14.82 5.96 11.72
N LYS A 311 -14.46 6.11 13.00
CA LYS A 311 -14.42 7.42 13.67
C LYS A 311 -13.38 8.35 13.02
N ARG A 312 -12.18 7.82 12.68
CA ARG A 312 -11.13 8.57 12.00
C ARG A 312 -11.59 8.99 10.60
N LYS A 313 -12.21 8.10 9.82
CA LYS A 313 -12.78 8.43 8.50
C LYS A 313 -13.73 9.62 8.54
N LYS A 314 -14.64 9.67 9.50
CA LYS A 314 -15.56 10.80 9.67
C LYS A 314 -14.83 12.13 9.91
N LYS A 315 -13.69 12.11 10.60
CA LYS A 315 -12.86 13.31 10.82
C LYS A 315 -12.08 13.72 9.56
N ILE A 316 -11.59 12.75 8.78
CA ILE A 316 -10.91 12.97 7.50
C ILE A 316 -11.84 13.67 6.51
N ILE A 317 -13.06 13.13 6.34
CA ILE A 317 -14.07 13.69 5.41
C ILE A 317 -14.44 15.15 5.77
N ARG A 318 -14.43 15.49 7.04
CA ARG A 318 -14.75 16.88 7.48
C ARG A 318 -13.61 17.87 7.24
N LYS A 319 -12.39 17.37 6.96
CA LYS A 319 -11.19 18.21 6.76
C LYS A 319 -10.76 18.33 5.29
N LYS A 320 -11.22 17.41 4.42
CA LYS A 320 -11.07 17.46 2.96
C LYS A 320 -12.27 18.20 2.35
#